data_39109d3ab2968ae39a3da8abad5f588b
#
_entry.id   39109d3ab2968ae39a3da8abad5f588b
#
_cell.length_a   1.000
_cell.length_b   1.000
_cell.length_c   1.000
_cell.angle_alpha   90.00
_cell.angle_beta   90.00
_cell.angle_gamma   90.00
#
_symmetry.space_group_name_H-M   'P 1'
#
loop_
_entity.id
_entity.type
_entity.pdbx_description
1 polymer ?
#
loop_
_entity_poly.entity_id
_entity_poly.type
_entity_poly.pdbx_seq_one_letter_code
_entity_poly.pdbx_strand_id
1 'polypeptide(L)'
;MKSISGLFLVMLASGAPLHAQLPAGIQFEKGPLNSVTIERAGQRLVIYGGRDPGADQVLITHVRRDLTEFARLAAGNSGKVIAPVSVADFLDYPSAHWTAWWEKRFDYYDQQVTRLPISPLAVAHPVAGGDTLAGPGGLEFRVLETPGYTREGITYLLELEGKKIAFSGDLILAGGRVPDLYSFQDAIPEAKIGGYHGYGGRLGQLVRSLETLAAEKPDLIVPLRGDLITDPQGDIAELITRVRAIYANYLSTNALNWYFKEERLTAAGRLVLGPEAEVELMDYSEHVDLPDWCKHLGTTKLLLADDGAGFVLDCGGPGPLADLRKALAAGLVTRIEGIFVTHTHNDHSAAVVEAAKEFGCPVYAVAEVADVLENPGAWFLPGTSANAVEKVTVLADGEKLLWKNYEFTAHFFPGQMYNHGALLVERSDHTPVFFIGDSFSPSGIDDYCLMNRNLMREDTGFFLCFKKVRRLPEGSWLVNQHIPHLFRFTPARLDLIEQRYRERIELINALTPWDDPNYAIDERWAAFYPYGQTLGSGATGKLELRVWNHSVRDREIRVKLHLPPGVTTARSEAVLTLSAHRHGSMIFPLAIANDAEPGVKVITADLVSDDFDLKQWAEALVKIE
;
A
#
# COMPACT_ATOMS: atom_id res chain seq x y z
N MET A 1 -18.38 -30.17 51.91
CA MET A 1 -17.15 -30.29 52.73
C MET A 1 -15.93 -30.16 51.87
N LYS A 2 -15.06 -29.22 52.29
CA LYS A 2 -13.71 -28.91 51.80
C LYS A 2 -13.60 -28.14 50.45
N SER A 3 -13.59 -26.83 50.58
CA SER A 3 -13.04 -25.79 49.70
C SER A 3 -11.51 -25.99 49.61
N ILE A 4 -10.98 -25.87 48.40
CA ILE A 4 -9.55 -25.68 48.18
C ILE A 4 -9.42 -24.35 47.41
N SER A 5 -9.09 -23.28 48.15
CA SER A 5 -8.65 -22.01 47.60
C SER A 5 -7.20 -22.13 47.15
N GLY A 6 -6.98 -22.20 45.87
CA GLY A 6 -5.64 -22.09 45.29
C GLY A 6 -5.27 -20.62 45.11
N LEU A 7 -4.34 -20.13 45.94
CA LEU A 7 -3.73 -18.81 45.84
C LEU A 7 -2.77 -18.82 44.65
N PHE A 8 -3.13 -18.17 43.54
CA PHE A 8 -2.19 -17.87 42.43
C PHE A 8 -1.32 -16.68 42.88
N LEU A 9 -0.08 -17.00 43.23
CA LEU A 9 0.97 -16.01 43.46
C LEU A 9 1.43 -15.52 42.09
N VAL A 10 0.96 -14.34 41.67
CA VAL A 10 1.52 -13.62 40.52
C VAL A 10 2.90 -13.12 40.96
N MET A 11 3.96 -13.80 40.53
CA MET A 11 5.30 -13.24 40.56
C MET A 11 5.33 -12.05 39.60
N LEU A 12 5.26 -10.86 40.14
CA LEU A 12 5.72 -9.64 39.46
C LEU A 12 7.23 -9.81 39.25
N ALA A 13 7.64 -10.20 38.05
CA ALA A 13 9.01 -10.06 37.62
C ALA A 13 9.35 -8.57 37.69
N SER A 14 10.17 -8.17 38.65
CA SER A 14 10.78 -6.86 38.71
C SER A 14 11.68 -6.71 37.48
N GLY A 15 11.15 -6.11 36.40
CA GLY A 15 11.97 -5.76 35.25
C GLY A 15 13.08 -4.80 35.73
N ALA A 16 14.33 -5.20 35.56
CA ALA A 16 15.45 -4.28 35.67
C ALA A 16 15.18 -3.10 34.72
N PRO A 17 15.49 -1.85 35.11
CA PRO A 17 15.23 -0.71 34.25
C PRO A 17 15.93 -0.90 32.90
N LEU A 18 15.24 -0.59 31.79
CA LEU A 18 15.72 -0.70 30.40
C LEU A 18 17.14 -0.11 30.20
N HIS A 19 17.50 0.90 31.00
CA HIS A 19 18.82 1.52 30.99
C HIS A 19 19.99 0.60 31.41
N ALA A 20 19.73 -0.51 32.10
CA ALA A 20 20.78 -1.45 32.52
C ALA A 20 21.31 -2.34 31.36
N GLN A 21 20.71 -2.29 30.19
CA GLN A 21 21.09 -3.14 29.04
C GLN A 21 22.06 -2.47 28.06
N LEU A 22 22.09 -1.12 28.03
CA LEU A 22 22.99 -0.36 27.17
C LEU A 22 24.30 -0.05 27.87
N PRO A 23 25.45 -0.03 27.14
CA PRO A 23 26.74 0.41 27.68
C PRO A 23 26.71 1.83 28.23
N ALA A 24 27.63 2.13 29.13
CA ALA A 24 27.76 3.46 29.71
C ALA A 24 27.99 4.54 28.66
N GLY A 25 27.28 5.66 28.77
CA GLY A 25 27.39 6.78 27.82
C GLY A 25 26.51 6.65 26.58
N ILE A 26 25.66 5.62 26.48
CA ILE A 26 24.58 5.54 25.50
C ILE A 26 23.26 5.83 26.21
N GLN A 27 22.57 6.88 25.77
CA GLN A 27 21.24 7.24 26.27
C GLN A 27 20.19 6.81 25.23
N PHE A 28 19.15 6.11 25.67
CA PHE A 28 18.02 5.68 24.85
C PHE A 28 16.75 6.36 25.34
N GLU A 29 16.07 7.02 24.43
CA GLU A 29 14.75 7.61 24.65
C GLU A 29 13.72 6.90 23.78
N LYS A 30 12.78 6.19 24.41
CA LYS A 30 11.66 5.56 23.72
C LYS A 30 10.61 6.61 23.39
N GLY A 31 10.17 6.63 22.13
CA GLY A 31 9.13 7.53 21.64
C GLY A 31 8.38 6.95 20.47
N PRO A 32 7.57 7.77 19.78
CA PRO A 32 6.99 7.40 18.47
C PRO A 32 8.08 6.98 17.47
N LEU A 33 9.20 7.66 17.52
CA LEU A 33 10.50 7.27 16.99
C LEU A 33 11.47 7.25 18.16
N ASN A 34 12.26 6.21 18.25
CA ASN A 34 13.30 6.07 19.25
C ASN A 34 14.47 7.03 18.93
N SER A 35 15.12 7.52 19.98
CA SER A 35 16.33 8.32 19.89
C SER A 35 17.45 7.65 20.65
N VAL A 36 18.66 7.68 20.09
CA VAL A 36 19.87 7.24 20.80
C VAL A 36 20.87 8.38 20.76
N THR A 37 21.33 8.80 21.94
CA THR A 37 22.35 9.85 22.08
C THR A 37 23.62 9.26 22.67
N ILE A 38 24.77 9.59 22.08
CA ILE A 38 26.11 9.21 22.55
C ILE A 38 26.94 10.49 22.72
N GLU A 39 27.33 10.79 23.95
CA GLU A 39 28.16 11.94 24.28
C GLU A 39 29.53 11.49 24.76
N ARG A 40 30.58 11.80 24.00
CA ARG A 40 31.99 11.48 24.34
C ARG A 40 32.92 12.56 23.83
N ALA A 41 33.99 12.83 24.57
CA ALA A 41 35.04 13.78 24.20
C ALA A 41 34.51 15.17 23.79
N GLY A 42 33.38 15.62 24.37
CA GLY A 42 32.73 16.89 24.04
C GLY A 42 31.98 16.91 22.70
N GLN A 43 31.78 15.77 22.09
CA GLN A 43 30.98 15.61 20.86
C GLN A 43 29.70 14.82 21.15
N ARG A 44 28.61 15.20 20.45
CA ARG A 44 27.29 14.57 20.58
C ARG A 44 26.88 13.94 19.23
N LEU A 45 26.72 12.61 19.23
CA LEU A 45 26.18 11.85 18.12
C LEU A 45 24.75 11.39 18.45
N VAL A 46 23.84 11.54 17.51
CA VAL A 46 22.45 11.09 17.65
C VAL A 46 22.15 10.08 16.53
N ILE A 47 21.54 8.96 16.88
CA ILE A 47 21.06 7.95 15.91
C ILE A 47 19.54 8.07 15.81
N TYR A 48 19.04 8.06 14.59
CA TYR A 48 17.69 8.34 14.13
C TYR A 48 17.33 9.81 14.18
N GLY A 49 17.35 10.44 15.32
CA GLY A 49 16.99 11.83 15.51
C GLY A 49 16.70 12.15 16.97
N GLY A 50 16.26 13.36 17.24
CA GLY A 50 15.95 13.84 18.59
C GLY A 50 15.19 15.15 18.54
N ARG A 51 14.59 15.51 19.68
CA ARG A 51 13.84 16.77 19.83
C ARG A 51 14.75 17.96 20.10
N ASP A 52 15.92 17.68 20.72
CA ASP A 52 16.87 18.71 21.10
C ASP A 52 17.91 18.92 20.00
N PRO A 53 18.03 20.13 19.44
CA PRO A 53 19.03 20.44 18.42
C PRO A 53 20.44 20.46 19.01
N GLY A 54 21.46 20.45 18.13
CA GLY A 54 22.87 20.60 18.51
C GLY A 54 23.64 19.29 18.53
N ALA A 55 23.18 18.26 17.85
CA ALA A 55 24.01 17.09 17.54
C ALA A 55 25.13 17.49 16.57
N ASP A 56 26.37 17.02 16.82
CA ASP A 56 27.49 17.19 15.90
C ASP A 56 27.34 16.25 14.70
N GLN A 57 26.78 15.05 14.94
CA GLN A 57 26.51 14.04 13.93
C GLN A 57 25.11 13.42 14.16
N VAL A 58 24.37 13.16 13.06
CA VAL A 58 23.09 12.45 13.08
C VAL A 58 23.13 11.32 12.08
N LEU A 59 22.91 10.08 12.53
CA LEU A 59 22.87 8.90 11.69
C LEU A 59 21.44 8.52 11.36
N ILE A 60 21.10 8.37 10.07
CA ILE A 60 19.83 7.79 9.63
C ILE A 60 20.06 6.52 8.83
N THR A 61 19.15 5.57 8.96
CA THR A 61 19.26 4.23 8.39
C THR A 61 18.55 4.05 7.05
N HIS A 62 17.58 4.90 6.77
CA HIS A 62 16.75 4.83 5.56
C HIS A 62 15.99 6.15 5.36
N VAL A 63 15.24 6.24 4.27
CA VAL A 63 14.42 7.42 3.98
C VAL A 63 12.96 7.18 4.36
N ARG A 64 12.47 8.01 5.26
CA ARG A 64 11.06 8.13 5.61
C ARG A 64 10.82 9.52 6.20
N ARG A 65 9.70 10.16 5.87
CA ARG A 65 9.41 11.56 6.23
C ARG A 65 9.56 11.85 7.72
N ASP A 66 8.96 11.02 8.57
CA ASP A 66 9.02 11.17 10.01
C ASP A 66 10.46 11.03 10.55
N LEU A 67 11.24 10.07 10.04
CA LEU A 67 12.64 9.89 10.41
C LEU A 67 13.49 11.09 9.95
N THR A 68 13.34 11.55 8.73
CA THR A 68 14.15 12.67 8.21
C THR A 68 13.84 13.98 8.90
N GLU A 69 12.58 14.25 9.24
CA GLU A 69 12.21 15.42 10.06
C GLU A 69 12.76 15.32 11.49
N PHE A 70 12.75 14.14 12.09
CA PHE A 70 13.30 13.90 13.41
C PHE A 70 14.82 14.08 13.44
N ALA A 71 15.51 13.61 12.39
CA ALA A 71 16.93 13.85 12.17
C ALA A 71 17.27 15.33 11.97
N ARG A 72 16.45 16.05 11.20
CA ARG A 72 16.62 17.49 10.95
C ARG A 72 16.49 18.32 12.23
N LEU A 73 15.57 17.96 13.13
CA LEU A 73 15.44 18.59 14.44
C LEU A 73 16.71 18.41 15.29
N ALA A 74 17.26 17.20 15.36
CA ALA A 74 18.47 16.89 16.11
C ALA A 74 19.71 17.61 15.54
N ALA A 75 19.86 17.65 14.22
CA ALA A 75 20.98 18.31 13.54
C ALA A 75 20.95 19.83 13.72
N GLY A 76 19.76 20.44 13.78
CA GLY A 76 19.62 21.90 13.81
C GLY A 76 20.33 22.55 12.60
N ASN A 77 21.08 23.63 12.83
CA ASN A 77 21.76 24.37 11.76
C ASN A 77 23.20 23.90 11.47
N SER A 78 23.79 23.07 12.32
CA SER A 78 25.22 22.76 12.24
C SER A 78 25.56 21.27 12.31
N GLY A 79 24.60 20.42 12.65
CA GLY A 79 24.81 18.97 12.73
C GLY A 79 25.04 18.34 11.36
N LYS A 80 25.99 17.42 11.30
CA LYS A 80 26.31 16.66 10.08
C LYS A 80 25.41 15.43 9.99
N VAL A 81 24.54 15.39 8.96
CA VAL A 81 23.71 14.21 8.71
C VAL A 81 24.49 13.18 7.89
N ILE A 82 24.43 11.94 8.33
CA ILE A 82 25.03 10.76 7.69
C ILE A 82 23.87 9.85 7.29
N ALA A 83 23.82 9.51 6.00
CA ALA A 83 22.71 8.79 5.39
C ALA A 83 23.19 7.79 4.32
N PRO A 84 22.38 6.81 3.88
CA PRO A 84 22.72 5.95 2.76
C PRO A 84 23.06 6.77 1.50
N VAL A 85 24.12 6.41 0.82
CA VAL A 85 24.64 7.13 -0.37
C VAL A 85 23.60 7.20 -1.49
N SER A 86 22.78 6.16 -1.63
CA SER A 86 21.78 6.05 -2.70
C SER A 86 20.65 7.08 -2.64
N VAL A 87 20.49 7.78 -1.51
CA VAL A 87 19.40 8.73 -1.29
C VAL A 87 19.86 10.16 -0.99
N ALA A 88 21.17 10.41 -0.98
CA ALA A 88 21.73 11.72 -0.63
C ALA A 88 21.16 12.84 -1.52
N ASP A 89 21.20 12.67 -2.83
CA ASP A 89 20.68 13.67 -3.78
C ASP A 89 19.18 13.92 -3.60
N PHE A 90 18.41 12.89 -3.29
CA PHE A 90 16.98 13.03 -3.01
C PHE A 90 16.70 13.82 -1.73
N LEU A 91 17.49 13.58 -0.69
CA LEU A 91 17.37 14.30 0.59
C LEU A 91 17.74 15.79 0.44
N ASP A 92 18.66 16.12 -0.44
CA ASP A 92 19.03 17.50 -0.72
C ASP A 92 17.93 18.26 -1.51
N TYR A 93 17.20 17.57 -2.39
CA TYR A 93 16.24 18.21 -3.32
C TYR A 93 14.87 17.49 -3.38
N PRO A 94 14.15 17.29 -2.27
CA PRO A 94 12.88 16.57 -2.28
C PRO A 94 11.77 17.26 -3.09
N SER A 95 11.85 18.59 -3.28
CA SER A 95 10.89 19.36 -4.09
C SER A 95 10.86 18.93 -5.55
N ALA A 96 11.98 18.47 -6.10
CA ALA A 96 12.05 17.96 -7.47
C ALA A 96 11.18 16.69 -7.63
N HIS A 97 11.21 15.80 -6.60
CA HIS A 97 10.33 14.62 -6.57
C HIS A 97 8.86 15.03 -6.56
N TRP A 98 8.45 15.95 -5.68
CA TRP A 98 7.03 16.34 -5.55
C TRP A 98 6.50 17.04 -6.80
N THR A 99 7.34 17.82 -7.48
CA THR A 99 7.00 18.45 -8.77
C THR A 99 6.77 17.38 -9.85
N ALA A 100 7.67 16.40 -9.96
CA ALA A 100 7.52 15.28 -10.89
C ALA A 100 6.33 14.38 -10.54
N TRP A 101 6.12 14.15 -9.25
CA TRP A 101 5.02 13.35 -8.73
C TRP A 101 3.65 13.92 -9.07
N TRP A 102 3.49 15.23 -9.03
CA TRP A 102 2.23 15.87 -9.43
C TRP A 102 1.72 15.40 -10.80
N GLU A 103 2.60 15.24 -11.75
CA GLU A 103 2.25 14.84 -13.12
C GLU A 103 2.23 13.32 -13.30
N LYS A 104 3.17 12.60 -12.66
CA LYS A 104 3.38 11.15 -12.85
C LYS A 104 2.54 10.27 -11.95
N ARG A 105 1.85 10.80 -10.95
CA ARG A 105 1.12 10.00 -9.94
C ARG A 105 0.05 9.07 -10.54
N PHE A 106 -0.43 9.36 -11.73
CA PHE A 106 -1.43 8.52 -12.40
C PHE A 106 -0.83 7.27 -13.04
N ASP A 107 0.41 7.36 -13.50
CA ASP A 107 1.09 6.28 -14.24
C ASP A 107 1.98 5.39 -13.35
N TYR A 108 2.05 5.72 -12.05
CA TYR A 108 3.05 5.16 -11.17
C TYR A 108 2.56 3.89 -10.46
N TYR A 109 3.06 2.73 -10.87
CA TYR A 109 2.74 1.42 -10.29
C TYR A 109 3.78 0.89 -9.31
N ASP A 110 4.98 1.48 -9.25
CA ASP A 110 6.12 0.96 -8.50
C ASP A 110 6.60 1.86 -7.36
N GLN A 111 5.79 2.82 -6.93
CA GLN A 111 6.12 3.61 -5.76
C GLN A 111 5.94 2.77 -4.50
N GLN A 112 7.05 2.60 -3.77
CA GLN A 112 7.12 1.72 -2.62
C GLN A 112 6.90 2.43 -1.29
N VAL A 113 7.25 3.72 -1.22
CA VAL A 113 7.14 4.55 -0.02
C VAL A 113 6.47 5.85 -0.40
N THR A 114 5.30 6.09 0.13
CA THR A 114 4.55 7.32 -0.12
C THR A 114 4.94 8.44 0.83
N ARG A 115 5.41 8.11 2.05
CA ARG A 115 5.79 9.09 3.09
C ARG A 115 7.20 9.59 2.88
N LEU A 116 7.44 10.20 1.71
CA LEU A 116 8.75 10.74 1.35
C LEU A 116 8.98 12.12 1.97
N PRO A 117 10.25 12.52 2.21
CA PRO A 117 10.62 13.83 2.74
C PRO A 117 10.04 14.99 1.93
N ILE A 118 9.73 16.08 2.63
CA ILE A 118 9.21 17.31 2.03
C ILE A 118 10.26 18.41 2.10
N SER A 119 10.97 18.47 3.23
CA SER A 119 11.98 19.48 3.49
C SER A 119 13.37 18.94 3.16
N PRO A 120 14.27 19.76 2.59
CA PRO A 120 15.66 19.36 2.38
C PRO A 120 16.34 18.94 3.68
N LEU A 121 17.19 17.93 3.59
CA LEU A 121 18.06 17.46 4.65
C LEU A 121 19.46 17.22 4.07
N ALA A 122 20.34 18.20 4.19
CA ALA A 122 21.68 18.13 3.60
C ALA A 122 22.49 16.97 4.19
N VAL A 123 22.94 16.06 3.34
CA VAL A 123 23.76 14.91 3.71
C VAL A 123 25.23 15.32 3.69
N ALA A 124 25.83 15.44 4.86
CA ALA A 124 27.24 15.83 5.00
C ALA A 124 28.19 14.68 4.68
N HIS A 125 27.77 13.44 4.92
CA HIS A 125 28.59 12.25 4.69
C HIS A 125 27.72 11.06 4.26
N PRO A 126 27.64 10.76 2.97
CA PRO A 126 26.95 9.57 2.48
C PRO A 126 27.77 8.31 2.79
N VAL A 127 27.08 7.21 3.17
CA VAL A 127 27.70 5.92 3.51
C VAL A 127 27.06 4.76 2.76
N ALA A 128 27.86 3.71 2.57
CA ALA A 128 27.43 2.46 1.93
C ALA A 128 27.74 1.25 2.81
N GLY A 129 27.18 0.08 2.48
CA GLY A 129 27.54 -1.17 3.15
C GLY A 129 29.05 -1.48 3.03
N GLY A 130 29.66 -1.87 4.14
CA GLY A 130 31.11 -2.10 4.27
C GLY A 130 31.91 -0.90 4.79
N ASP A 131 31.33 0.29 4.79
CA ASP A 131 32.01 1.48 5.32
C ASP A 131 32.19 1.40 6.85
N THR A 132 33.23 2.11 7.33
CA THR A 132 33.45 2.38 8.74
C THR A 132 33.38 3.88 8.98
N LEU A 133 32.55 4.29 9.93
CA LEU A 133 32.32 5.68 10.31
C LEU A 133 32.92 5.98 11.68
N ALA A 134 33.72 7.04 11.76
CA ALA A 134 34.22 7.53 13.03
C ALA A 134 33.15 8.29 13.83
N GLY A 135 32.96 7.90 15.08
CA GLY A 135 32.09 8.56 16.05
C GLY A 135 32.85 9.26 17.19
N PRO A 136 32.12 9.87 18.14
CA PRO A 136 32.69 10.58 19.28
C PRO A 136 33.63 9.73 20.11
N GLY A 137 34.79 10.31 20.54
CA GLY A 137 35.72 9.65 21.44
C GLY A 137 36.37 8.38 20.88
N GLY A 138 36.53 8.29 19.58
CA GLY A 138 37.18 7.15 18.89
C GLY A 138 36.27 5.93 18.74
N LEU A 139 34.96 6.09 18.84
CA LEU A 139 34.01 5.03 18.46
C LEU A 139 34.05 4.78 16.95
N GLU A 140 33.86 3.54 16.56
CA GLU A 140 33.77 3.14 15.15
C GLU A 140 32.44 2.41 14.92
N PHE A 141 31.69 2.87 13.90
CA PHE A 141 30.45 2.25 13.46
C PHE A 141 30.71 1.55 12.11
N ARG A 142 30.46 0.26 12.03
CA ARG A 142 30.42 -0.46 10.75
C ARG A 142 29.02 -0.32 10.13
N VAL A 143 28.97 -0.17 8.82
CA VAL A 143 27.73 -0.06 8.06
C VAL A 143 27.43 -1.40 7.39
N LEU A 144 26.25 -1.96 7.62
CA LEU A 144 25.73 -3.10 6.90
C LEU A 144 24.67 -2.65 5.91
N GLU A 145 24.69 -3.21 4.72
CA GLU A 145 23.61 -3.06 3.75
C GLU A 145 22.47 -4.01 4.17
N THR A 146 21.31 -3.44 4.49
CA THR A 146 20.16 -4.18 4.99
C THR A 146 18.86 -3.71 4.33
N PRO A 147 18.73 -3.83 2.99
CA PRO A 147 17.50 -3.53 2.28
C PRO A 147 16.39 -4.49 2.70
N GLY A 148 15.16 -4.05 2.52
CA GLY A 148 13.97 -4.84 2.86
C GLY A 148 12.78 -3.92 3.11
N TYR A 149 12.70 -3.29 4.28
CA TYR A 149 11.65 -2.29 4.53
C TYR A 149 11.72 -1.12 3.55
N THR A 150 12.92 -0.65 3.26
CA THR A 150 13.21 0.25 2.14
C THR A 150 14.30 -0.35 1.24
N ARG A 151 14.43 0.18 0.00
CA ARG A 151 15.45 -0.28 -0.97
C ARG A 151 16.87 0.03 -0.50
N GLU A 152 17.04 1.13 0.22
CA GLU A 152 18.32 1.72 0.63
C GLU A 152 18.68 1.48 2.10
N GLY A 153 17.92 0.62 2.77
CA GLY A 153 18.08 0.39 4.21
C GLY A 153 19.49 -0.06 4.59
N ILE A 154 20.05 0.56 5.63
CA ILE A 154 21.32 0.18 6.26
C ILE A 154 21.15 -0.03 7.76
N THR A 155 22.07 -0.80 8.33
CA THR A 155 22.19 -1.01 9.78
C THR A 155 23.57 -0.54 10.23
N TYR A 156 23.65 0.27 11.30
CA TYR A 156 24.90 0.61 11.94
C TYR A 156 25.22 -0.40 13.03
N LEU A 157 26.44 -0.90 13.08
CA LEU A 157 26.96 -1.76 14.16
C LEU A 157 28.00 -1.02 14.98
N LEU A 158 27.84 -1.06 16.30
CA LEU A 158 28.77 -0.51 17.27
C LEU A 158 29.24 -1.62 18.22
N GLU A 159 30.54 -1.80 18.36
CA GLU A 159 31.11 -2.62 19.42
C GLU A 159 31.58 -1.72 20.56
N LEU A 160 31.02 -1.89 21.75
CA LEU A 160 31.33 -1.09 22.93
C LEU A 160 31.23 -1.92 24.19
N GLU A 161 32.32 -1.90 25.00
CA GLU A 161 32.40 -2.61 26.29
C GLU A 161 32.11 -4.12 26.16
N GLY A 162 32.54 -4.72 25.04
CA GLY A 162 32.34 -6.15 24.73
C GLY A 162 30.93 -6.51 24.27
N LYS A 163 30.06 -5.54 24.04
CA LYS A 163 28.73 -5.72 23.46
C LYS A 163 28.68 -5.22 22.03
N LYS A 164 28.03 -5.98 21.17
CA LYS A 164 27.73 -5.61 19.78
C LYS A 164 26.28 -5.12 19.69
N ILE A 165 26.08 -3.86 19.32
CA ILE A 165 24.79 -3.18 19.23
C ILE A 165 24.49 -2.87 17.77
N ALA A 166 23.31 -3.26 17.30
CA ALA A 166 22.83 -2.94 15.95
C ALA A 166 21.73 -1.88 16.00
N PHE A 167 21.83 -0.86 15.15
CA PHE A 167 20.82 0.16 14.94
C PHE A 167 20.17 -0.09 13.58
N SER A 168 19.03 -0.79 13.58
CA SER A 168 18.47 -1.43 12.38
C SER A 168 17.38 -0.63 11.66
N GLY A 169 17.02 0.57 12.18
CA GLY A 169 15.89 1.31 11.60
C GLY A 169 14.56 0.57 11.74
N ASP A 170 13.80 0.52 10.67
CA ASP A 170 12.51 -0.18 10.57
C ASP A 170 12.66 -1.62 9.99
N LEU A 171 13.88 -2.17 9.92
CA LEU A 171 14.12 -3.52 9.40
C LEU A 171 13.40 -4.60 10.19
N ILE A 172 13.40 -4.46 11.52
CA ILE A 172 12.79 -5.40 12.47
C ILE A 172 12.31 -4.64 13.72
N LEU A 173 11.15 -5.02 14.22
CA LEU A 173 10.60 -4.59 15.50
C LEU A 173 10.68 -5.73 16.53
N ALA A 174 10.65 -5.38 17.81
CA ALA A 174 10.64 -6.34 18.90
C ALA A 174 9.51 -7.37 18.75
N GLY A 175 9.82 -8.63 19.08
CA GLY A 175 8.92 -9.77 18.92
C GLY A 175 8.83 -10.25 17.47
N GLY A 176 9.84 -10.01 16.64
CA GLY A 176 9.93 -10.50 15.26
C GLY A 176 8.81 -9.97 14.36
N ARG A 177 8.68 -8.66 14.25
CA ARG A 177 7.62 -7.98 13.49
C ARG A 177 8.18 -6.93 12.54
N VAL A 178 7.32 -6.44 11.62
CA VAL A 178 7.56 -5.30 10.73
C VAL A 178 6.47 -4.24 10.90
N PRO A 179 6.71 -2.96 10.57
CA PRO A 179 5.71 -1.91 10.76
C PRO A 179 4.44 -2.09 9.94
N ASP A 180 4.57 -2.53 8.69
CA ASP A 180 3.48 -2.72 7.72
C ASP A 180 3.92 -3.65 6.58
N LEU A 181 3.00 -4.03 5.69
CA LEU A 181 3.26 -4.85 4.51
C LEU A 181 3.31 -4.04 3.22
N TYR A 182 2.57 -2.93 3.13
CA TYR A 182 2.53 -2.15 1.89
C TYR A 182 3.89 -1.55 1.52
N SER A 183 4.76 -1.29 2.50
CA SER A 183 6.13 -0.82 2.26
C SER A 183 7.03 -1.85 1.56
N PHE A 184 6.65 -3.12 1.54
CA PHE A 184 7.40 -4.19 0.85
C PHE A 184 6.96 -4.43 -0.60
N GLN A 185 5.92 -3.74 -1.09
CA GLN A 185 5.49 -3.85 -2.48
C GLN A 185 6.61 -3.36 -3.41
N ASP A 186 7.09 -4.22 -4.31
CA ASP A 186 8.14 -3.89 -5.27
C ASP A 186 8.20 -4.88 -6.43
N ALA A 187 9.00 -4.57 -7.46
CA ALA A 187 9.38 -5.52 -8.49
C ALA A 187 10.19 -6.70 -7.90
N ILE A 188 10.08 -7.84 -8.56
CA ILE A 188 10.92 -9.01 -8.32
C ILE A 188 11.66 -9.31 -9.63
N PRO A 189 12.75 -8.55 -9.94
CA PRO A 189 13.45 -8.65 -11.22
C PRO A 189 13.98 -10.05 -11.51
N GLU A 190 14.44 -10.76 -10.49
CA GLU A 190 14.95 -12.13 -10.57
C GLU A 190 13.88 -13.12 -11.08
N ALA A 191 12.61 -12.86 -10.76
CA ALA A 191 11.46 -13.62 -11.25
C ALA A 191 10.78 -12.98 -12.46
N LYS A 192 11.31 -11.88 -12.99
CA LYS A 192 10.73 -11.09 -14.09
C LYS A 192 9.30 -10.60 -13.80
N ILE A 193 9.02 -10.23 -12.54
CA ILE A 193 7.74 -9.68 -12.08
C ILE A 193 7.90 -8.18 -11.88
N GLY A 194 7.03 -7.38 -12.52
CA GLY A 194 7.04 -5.92 -12.43
C GLY A 194 6.60 -5.39 -11.05
N GLY A 195 6.91 -4.13 -10.74
CA GLY A 195 6.71 -3.51 -9.43
C GLY A 195 5.28 -3.59 -8.91
N TYR A 196 4.32 -3.30 -9.75
CA TYR A 196 2.91 -3.39 -9.42
C TYR A 196 2.45 -4.81 -9.01
N HIS A 197 3.03 -5.84 -9.62
CA HIS A 197 2.69 -7.24 -9.42
C HIS A 197 3.53 -7.94 -8.34
N GLY A 198 4.50 -7.26 -7.77
CA GLY A 198 5.43 -7.82 -6.79
C GLY A 198 4.91 -7.73 -5.36
N TYR A 199 3.86 -8.47 -5.01
CA TYR A 199 3.37 -8.55 -3.63
C TYR A 199 4.50 -8.90 -2.67
N GLY A 200 4.74 -8.02 -1.69
CA GLY A 200 5.85 -8.22 -0.77
C GLY A 200 7.18 -8.48 -1.50
N GLY A 201 7.42 -7.83 -2.66
CA GLY A 201 8.58 -8.09 -3.53
C GLY A 201 9.93 -7.98 -2.84
N ARG A 202 10.02 -7.13 -1.79
CA ARG A 202 11.23 -7.01 -0.98
C ARG A 202 11.33 -7.95 0.22
N LEU A 203 10.36 -8.84 0.45
CA LEU A 203 10.46 -9.83 1.53
C LEU A 203 11.66 -10.77 1.38
N GLY A 204 12.05 -11.11 0.13
CA GLY A 204 13.28 -11.86 -0.13
C GLY A 204 14.53 -11.07 0.27
N GLN A 205 14.56 -9.76 0.03
CA GLN A 205 15.65 -8.89 0.51
C GLN A 205 15.65 -8.79 2.03
N LEU A 206 14.47 -8.64 2.65
CA LEU A 206 14.32 -8.64 4.11
C LEU A 206 14.92 -9.91 4.74
N VAL A 207 14.58 -11.09 4.22
CA VAL A 207 15.12 -12.37 4.74
C VAL A 207 16.64 -12.38 4.66
N ARG A 208 17.24 -12.03 3.52
CA ARG A 208 18.70 -11.96 3.36
C ARG A 208 19.36 -10.95 4.31
N SER A 209 18.75 -9.79 4.51
CA SER A 209 19.24 -8.76 5.42
C SER A 209 19.18 -9.21 6.89
N LEU A 210 18.12 -9.92 7.26
CA LEU A 210 17.99 -10.52 8.59
C LEU A 210 19.02 -11.64 8.82
N GLU A 211 19.28 -12.48 7.83
CA GLU A 211 20.32 -13.51 7.88
C GLU A 211 21.72 -12.88 8.01
N THR A 212 21.99 -11.80 7.28
CA THR A 212 23.23 -11.02 7.38
C THR A 212 23.38 -10.42 8.79
N LEU A 213 22.33 -9.82 9.33
CA LEU A 213 22.33 -9.25 10.68
C LEU A 213 22.51 -10.34 11.76
N ALA A 214 21.86 -11.49 11.60
CA ALA A 214 22.01 -12.64 12.51
C ALA A 214 23.44 -13.18 12.53
N ALA A 215 24.12 -13.22 11.37
CA ALA A 215 25.52 -13.67 11.25
C ALA A 215 26.49 -12.77 12.01
N GLU A 216 26.17 -11.49 12.18
CA GLU A 216 26.93 -10.55 13.01
C GLU A 216 26.79 -10.84 14.53
N LYS A 217 25.79 -11.61 14.94
CA LYS A 217 25.51 -11.96 16.34
C LYS A 217 25.46 -10.74 17.28
N PRO A 218 24.59 -9.74 16.99
CA PRO A 218 24.45 -8.63 17.92
C PRO A 218 23.90 -9.11 19.28
N ASP A 219 24.37 -8.48 20.34
CA ASP A 219 23.86 -8.69 21.71
C ASP A 219 22.56 -7.93 21.93
N LEU A 220 22.35 -6.85 21.16
CA LEU A 220 21.19 -5.96 21.26
C LEU A 220 20.89 -5.35 19.88
N ILE A 221 19.61 -5.26 19.55
CA ILE A 221 19.15 -4.44 18.42
C ILE A 221 18.33 -3.27 18.98
N VAL A 222 18.62 -2.08 18.48
CA VAL A 222 17.86 -0.85 18.74
C VAL A 222 17.11 -0.50 17.47
N PRO A 223 15.80 -0.79 17.39
CA PRO A 223 15.00 -0.42 16.23
C PRO A 223 14.62 1.07 16.27
N LEU A 224 14.16 1.61 15.14
CA LEU A 224 13.63 2.98 15.09
C LEU A 224 12.35 3.14 15.92
N ARG A 225 11.57 2.07 16.09
CA ARG A 225 10.27 2.09 16.79
C ARG A 225 10.14 0.92 17.75
N GLY A 226 9.36 1.14 18.81
CA GLY A 226 9.04 0.10 19.77
C GLY A 226 10.15 -0.19 20.77
N ASP A 227 10.18 -1.41 21.30
CA ASP A 227 11.08 -1.82 22.35
C ASP A 227 12.46 -2.25 21.83
N LEU A 228 13.46 -2.21 22.71
CA LEU A 228 14.77 -2.81 22.45
C LEU A 228 14.62 -4.33 22.27
N ILE A 229 15.34 -4.89 21.31
CA ILE A 229 15.38 -6.32 21.03
C ILE A 229 16.53 -6.94 21.79
N THR A 230 16.22 -7.65 22.87
CA THR A 230 17.19 -8.24 23.79
C THR A 230 17.50 -9.70 23.51
N ASP A 231 16.71 -10.33 22.64
CA ASP A 231 17.00 -11.63 22.02
C ASP A 231 17.03 -11.50 20.49
N PRO A 232 18.10 -10.90 19.93
CA PRO A 232 18.19 -10.67 18.48
C PRO A 232 18.06 -11.94 17.64
N GLN A 233 18.63 -13.05 18.10
CA GLN A 233 18.58 -14.30 17.35
C GLN A 233 17.17 -14.90 17.33
N GLY A 234 16.47 -14.86 18.47
CA GLY A 234 15.08 -15.31 18.56
C GLY A 234 14.13 -14.47 17.72
N ASP A 235 14.18 -13.13 17.86
CA ASP A 235 13.30 -12.23 17.12
C ASP A 235 13.54 -12.28 15.60
N ILE A 236 14.80 -12.38 15.15
CA ILE A 236 15.14 -12.54 13.73
C ILE A 236 14.59 -13.86 13.19
N ALA A 237 14.79 -14.97 13.89
CA ALA A 237 14.31 -16.29 13.46
C ALA A 237 12.78 -16.33 13.37
N GLU A 238 12.10 -15.71 14.33
CA GLU A 238 10.64 -15.59 14.34
C GLU A 238 10.13 -14.76 13.18
N LEU A 239 10.76 -13.60 12.89
CA LEU A 239 10.38 -12.77 11.75
C LEU A 239 10.55 -13.49 10.43
N ILE A 240 11.66 -14.18 10.22
CA ILE A 240 11.89 -14.99 9.01
C ILE A 240 10.80 -16.06 8.86
N THR A 241 10.44 -16.72 9.95
CA THR A 241 9.39 -17.75 9.96
C THR A 241 8.04 -17.17 9.53
N ARG A 242 7.64 -16.03 10.09
CA ARG A 242 6.39 -15.34 9.75
C ARG A 242 6.36 -14.83 8.32
N VAL A 243 7.47 -14.26 7.85
CA VAL A 243 7.62 -13.80 6.45
C VAL A 243 7.46 -14.96 5.48
N ARG A 244 8.07 -16.10 5.75
CA ARG A 244 7.92 -17.31 4.93
C ARG A 244 6.48 -17.83 4.94
N ALA A 245 5.83 -17.84 6.09
CA ALA A 245 4.44 -18.31 6.21
C ALA A 245 3.45 -17.44 5.42
N ILE A 246 3.53 -16.08 5.54
CA ILE A 246 2.64 -15.18 4.80
C ILE A 246 2.88 -15.29 3.29
N TYR A 247 4.13 -15.40 2.85
CA TYR A 247 4.44 -15.47 1.43
C TYR A 247 3.99 -16.79 0.80
N ALA A 248 4.16 -17.93 1.48
CA ALA A 248 3.63 -19.22 1.05
C ALA A 248 2.10 -19.20 0.94
N ASN A 249 1.42 -18.64 1.96
CA ASN A 249 -0.04 -18.48 1.93
C ASN A 249 -0.48 -17.61 0.75
N TYR A 250 0.19 -16.46 0.52
CA TYR A 250 -0.10 -15.57 -0.59
C TYR A 250 0.01 -16.27 -1.94
N LEU A 251 1.08 -17.03 -2.19
CA LEU A 251 1.29 -17.71 -3.47
C LEU A 251 0.26 -18.82 -3.73
N SER A 252 -0.24 -19.48 -2.70
CA SER A 252 -1.06 -20.69 -2.82
C SER A 252 -2.36 -20.52 -3.62
N THR A 253 -2.93 -19.31 -3.67
CA THR A 253 -4.21 -19.02 -4.35
C THR A 253 -4.17 -17.70 -5.12
N ASN A 254 -3.05 -17.43 -5.81
CA ASN A 254 -2.79 -16.15 -6.45
C ASN A 254 -3.13 -16.14 -7.93
N ALA A 255 -3.78 -15.07 -8.38
CA ALA A 255 -4.14 -14.85 -9.78
C ALA A 255 -2.93 -14.75 -10.71
N LEU A 256 -1.76 -14.32 -10.19
CA LEU A 256 -0.54 -14.20 -11.00
C LEU A 256 -0.06 -15.54 -11.59
N ASN A 257 -0.44 -16.69 -10.99
CA ASN A 257 -0.12 -17.99 -11.60
C ASN A 257 -0.72 -18.13 -12.99
N TRP A 258 -1.90 -17.56 -13.23
CA TRP A 258 -2.48 -17.51 -14.59
C TRP A 258 -1.66 -16.61 -15.53
N TYR A 259 -1.27 -15.41 -15.09
CA TYR A 259 -0.61 -14.41 -15.94
C TYR A 259 0.88 -14.69 -16.16
N PHE A 260 1.60 -15.01 -15.11
CA PHE A 260 3.07 -15.18 -15.13
C PHE A 260 3.52 -16.63 -15.20
N LYS A 261 2.60 -17.58 -15.01
CA LYS A 261 2.83 -19.03 -14.98
C LYS A 261 3.67 -19.48 -13.77
N GLU A 262 3.58 -20.76 -13.49
CA GLU A 262 4.22 -21.44 -12.35
C GLU A 262 5.71 -21.14 -12.23
N GLU A 263 6.45 -21.09 -13.35
CA GLU A 263 7.89 -20.86 -13.35
C GLU A 263 8.29 -19.57 -12.64
N ARG A 264 7.60 -18.44 -12.95
CA ARG A 264 7.93 -17.14 -12.35
C ARG A 264 7.50 -17.06 -10.88
N LEU A 265 6.35 -17.62 -10.54
CA LEU A 265 5.89 -17.62 -9.14
C LEU A 265 6.76 -18.53 -8.28
N THR A 266 7.19 -19.68 -8.80
CA THR A 266 8.15 -20.56 -8.13
C THR A 266 9.49 -19.85 -7.92
N ALA A 267 9.99 -19.13 -8.93
CA ALA A 267 11.20 -18.34 -8.78
C ALA A 267 11.06 -17.26 -7.69
N ALA A 268 9.95 -16.51 -7.68
CA ALA A 268 9.66 -15.53 -6.64
C ALA A 268 9.53 -16.17 -5.25
N GLY A 269 8.83 -17.31 -5.17
CA GLY A 269 8.67 -18.09 -3.94
C GLY A 269 10.01 -18.49 -3.33
N ARG A 270 10.92 -18.99 -4.13
CA ARG A 270 12.25 -19.46 -3.67
C ARG A 270 13.14 -18.35 -3.12
N LEU A 271 12.94 -17.10 -3.55
CA LEU A 271 13.67 -15.97 -2.98
C LEU A 271 13.34 -15.70 -1.51
N VAL A 272 12.13 -16.07 -1.09
CA VAL A 272 11.65 -15.87 0.30
C VAL A 272 11.71 -17.16 1.10
N LEU A 273 11.20 -18.26 0.53
CA LEU A 273 11.04 -19.54 1.23
C LEU A 273 12.34 -20.34 1.33
N GLY A 274 13.28 -20.07 0.42
CA GLY A 274 14.55 -20.77 0.29
C GLY A 274 14.71 -21.45 -1.08
N PRO A 275 15.96 -21.70 -1.53
CA PRO A 275 16.24 -22.11 -2.92
C PRO A 275 15.65 -23.48 -3.28
N GLU A 276 15.48 -24.39 -2.31
CA GLU A 276 14.96 -25.74 -2.51
C GLU A 276 13.49 -25.88 -2.06
N ALA A 277 12.82 -24.76 -1.73
CA ALA A 277 11.44 -24.81 -1.26
C ALA A 277 10.49 -25.26 -2.37
N GLU A 278 9.56 -26.13 -2.01
CA GLU A 278 8.37 -26.40 -2.82
C GLU A 278 7.40 -25.22 -2.67
N VAL A 279 6.90 -24.72 -3.80
CA VAL A 279 5.94 -23.62 -3.86
C VAL A 279 4.58 -24.20 -4.22
N GLU A 280 3.66 -24.20 -3.27
CA GLU A 280 2.28 -24.64 -3.49
C GLU A 280 1.53 -23.59 -4.30
N LEU A 281 0.97 -23.94 -5.45
CA LEU A 281 0.14 -23.11 -6.31
C LEU A 281 -1.15 -23.85 -6.63
N MET A 282 -2.28 -23.13 -6.62
CA MET A 282 -3.56 -23.73 -7.00
C MET A 282 -3.60 -24.03 -8.49
N ASP A 283 -4.07 -25.24 -8.86
CA ASP A 283 -4.36 -25.60 -10.26
C ASP A 283 -5.37 -24.67 -10.87
N TYR A 284 -5.33 -24.52 -12.20
CA TYR A 284 -6.32 -23.76 -12.93
C TYR A 284 -7.72 -24.36 -12.80
N SER A 285 -8.69 -23.49 -12.58
CA SER A 285 -10.11 -23.86 -12.58
C SER A 285 -10.59 -24.16 -13.98
N GLU A 286 -11.74 -24.84 -14.09
CA GLU A 286 -12.41 -25.07 -15.37
C GLU A 286 -12.58 -23.78 -16.14
N HIS A 287 -12.23 -23.79 -17.42
CA HIS A 287 -12.37 -22.64 -18.32
C HIS A 287 -12.75 -23.11 -19.73
N VAL A 288 -13.52 -22.27 -20.44
CA VAL A 288 -14.01 -22.51 -21.80
C VAL A 288 -13.95 -21.20 -22.61
N ASP A 289 -14.04 -21.29 -23.91
CA ASP A 289 -14.05 -20.12 -24.79
C ASP A 289 -15.23 -19.18 -24.50
N LEU A 290 -15.05 -17.89 -24.80
CA LEU A 290 -16.13 -16.90 -24.74
C LEU A 290 -17.24 -17.26 -25.75
N PRO A 291 -18.52 -17.00 -25.43
CA PRO A 291 -19.62 -17.20 -26.36
C PRO A 291 -19.58 -16.20 -27.53
N ASP A 292 -20.22 -16.53 -28.63
CA ASP A 292 -20.21 -15.73 -29.86
C ASP A 292 -20.71 -14.28 -29.66
N TRP A 293 -21.59 -14.06 -28.71
CA TRP A 293 -22.12 -12.73 -28.36
C TRP A 293 -21.16 -11.86 -27.52
N CYS A 294 -20.00 -12.38 -27.12
CA CYS A 294 -18.98 -11.65 -26.37
C CYS A 294 -17.63 -11.73 -27.08
N LYS A 295 -17.04 -10.58 -27.40
CA LYS A 295 -15.72 -10.51 -28.04
C LYS A 295 -14.70 -9.95 -27.07
N HIS A 296 -13.50 -10.54 -27.04
CA HIS A 296 -12.35 -10.09 -26.27
C HIS A 296 -11.46 -9.18 -27.11
N LEU A 297 -11.24 -7.96 -26.65
CA LEU A 297 -10.43 -6.94 -27.31
C LEU A 297 -9.38 -6.40 -26.31
N GLY A 298 -8.37 -7.21 -26.00
CA GLY A 298 -7.39 -6.90 -24.95
C GLY A 298 -8.02 -6.93 -23.56
N THR A 299 -8.06 -5.79 -22.86
CA THR A 299 -8.74 -5.66 -21.54
C THR A 299 -10.21 -5.29 -21.66
N THR A 300 -10.72 -5.15 -22.87
CA THR A 300 -12.10 -4.75 -23.19
C THR A 300 -12.94 -5.94 -23.61
N LYS A 301 -14.19 -5.99 -23.18
CA LYS A 301 -15.18 -6.92 -23.75
C LYS A 301 -16.24 -6.15 -24.53
N LEU A 302 -16.60 -6.68 -25.70
CA LEU A 302 -17.69 -6.15 -26.53
C LEU A 302 -18.83 -7.15 -26.55
N LEU A 303 -19.98 -6.77 -26.00
CA LEU A 303 -21.22 -7.55 -26.06
C LEU A 303 -22.01 -7.20 -27.32
N LEU A 304 -22.55 -8.21 -28.01
CA LEU A 304 -23.26 -8.07 -29.26
C LEU A 304 -24.74 -8.33 -29.03
N ALA A 305 -25.60 -7.35 -29.35
CA ALA A 305 -27.05 -7.55 -29.36
C ALA A 305 -27.54 -8.04 -30.72
N ASP A 306 -28.73 -8.69 -30.74
CA ASP A 306 -29.34 -9.26 -31.95
C ASP A 306 -29.68 -8.20 -33.00
N ASP A 307 -29.84 -6.93 -32.62
CA ASP A 307 -30.11 -5.79 -33.51
C ASP A 307 -28.83 -5.12 -34.05
N GLY A 308 -27.66 -5.69 -33.79
CA GLY A 308 -26.39 -5.19 -34.22
C GLY A 308 -25.83 -4.06 -33.33
N ALA A 309 -26.45 -3.74 -32.20
CA ALA A 309 -25.86 -2.83 -31.22
C ALA A 309 -24.73 -3.51 -30.42
N GLY A 310 -23.74 -2.72 -29.99
CA GLY A 310 -22.67 -3.14 -29.11
C GLY A 310 -22.76 -2.47 -27.75
N PHE A 311 -22.39 -3.19 -26.66
CA PHE A 311 -22.17 -2.66 -25.34
C PHE A 311 -20.76 -3.04 -24.88
N VAL A 312 -20.02 -2.09 -24.33
CA VAL A 312 -18.61 -2.24 -24.01
C VAL A 312 -18.41 -2.36 -22.49
N LEU A 313 -17.56 -3.28 -22.06
CA LEU A 313 -17.06 -3.33 -20.69
C LEU A 313 -15.58 -2.95 -20.73
N ASP A 314 -15.25 -1.85 -20.08
CA ASP A 314 -13.95 -1.20 -20.03
C ASP A 314 -13.44 -0.70 -21.39
N CYS A 315 -12.53 0.27 -21.40
CA CYS A 315 -11.79 0.69 -22.58
C CYS A 315 -10.40 1.18 -22.17
N GLY A 316 -9.45 0.26 -22.13
CA GLY A 316 -8.17 0.43 -21.46
C GLY A 316 -7.11 1.20 -22.24
N GLY A 317 -7.41 1.71 -23.44
CA GLY A 317 -6.42 2.49 -24.18
C GLY A 317 -6.58 2.50 -25.68
N PRO A 318 -5.60 3.02 -26.43
CA PRO A 318 -5.70 3.19 -27.90
C PRO A 318 -5.88 1.87 -28.66
N GLY A 319 -5.30 0.76 -28.15
CA GLY A 319 -5.43 -0.57 -28.79
C GLY A 319 -6.88 -1.07 -28.80
N PRO A 320 -7.50 -1.27 -27.62
CA PRO A 320 -8.91 -1.62 -27.51
C PRO A 320 -9.85 -0.68 -28.27
N LEU A 321 -9.62 0.64 -28.21
CA LEU A 321 -10.42 1.61 -28.95
C LEU A 321 -10.28 1.42 -30.46
N ALA A 322 -9.08 1.16 -30.98
CA ALA A 322 -8.87 0.86 -32.40
C ALA A 322 -9.57 -0.46 -32.81
N ASP A 323 -9.64 -1.44 -31.93
CA ASP A 323 -10.33 -2.70 -32.21
C ASP A 323 -11.87 -2.52 -32.21
N LEU A 324 -12.41 -1.65 -31.35
CA LEU A 324 -13.83 -1.23 -31.44
C LEU A 324 -14.14 -0.55 -32.77
N ARG A 325 -13.27 0.34 -33.25
CA ARG A 325 -13.40 0.98 -34.60
C ARG A 325 -13.39 -0.07 -35.72
N LYS A 326 -12.51 -1.07 -35.63
CA LYS A 326 -12.49 -2.18 -36.59
C LYS A 326 -13.76 -3.01 -36.55
N ALA A 327 -14.30 -3.27 -35.35
CA ALA A 327 -15.57 -4.01 -35.21
C ALA A 327 -16.74 -3.27 -35.88
N LEU A 328 -16.82 -1.95 -35.73
CA LEU A 328 -17.78 -1.09 -36.43
C LEU A 328 -17.55 -1.11 -37.96
N ALA A 329 -16.33 -0.92 -38.42
CA ALA A 329 -16.00 -0.89 -39.84
C ALA A 329 -16.24 -2.24 -40.53
N ALA A 330 -16.06 -3.35 -39.84
CA ALA A 330 -16.35 -4.71 -40.34
C ALA A 330 -17.83 -5.08 -40.26
N GLY A 331 -18.69 -4.21 -39.70
CA GLY A 331 -20.12 -4.49 -39.54
C GLY A 331 -20.43 -5.56 -38.48
N LEU A 332 -19.47 -5.86 -37.57
CA LEU A 332 -19.71 -6.75 -36.44
C LEU A 332 -20.75 -6.15 -35.49
N VAL A 333 -20.66 -4.84 -35.28
CA VAL A 333 -21.68 -4.00 -34.66
C VAL A 333 -21.95 -2.78 -35.55
N THR A 334 -23.16 -2.22 -35.47
CA THR A 334 -23.53 -1.01 -36.21
C THR A 334 -23.36 0.26 -35.41
N ARG A 335 -23.33 0.15 -34.07
CA ARG A 335 -23.19 1.24 -33.13
C ARG A 335 -22.77 0.74 -31.74
N ILE A 336 -22.18 1.58 -30.93
CA ILE A 336 -21.91 1.33 -29.51
C ILE A 336 -22.91 2.18 -28.69
N GLU A 337 -23.62 1.57 -27.74
CA GLU A 337 -24.70 2.23 -27.01
C GLU A 337 -24.39 2.47 -25.52
N GLY A 338 -23.27 1.95 -24.98
CA GLY A 338 -22.87 2.17 -23.59
C GLY A 338 -21.52 1.56 -23.29
N ILE A 339 -20.90 2.10 -22.24
CA ILE A 339 -19.64 1.61 -21.67
C ILE A 339 -19.84 1.41 -20.17
N PHE A 340 -19.68 0.20 -19.65
CA PHE A 340 -19.61 -0.06 -18.21
C PHE A 340 -18.13 -0.17 -17.80
N VAL A 341 -17.71 0.58 -16.78
CA VAL A 341 -16.34 0.54 -16.26
C VAL A 341 -16.30 -0.29 -15.00
N THR A 342 -15.53 -1.38 -15.01
CA THR A 342 -15.40 -2.27 -13.87
C THR A 342 -14.56 -1.63 -12.76
N HIS A 343 -13.44 -1.03 -13.11
CA HIS A 343 -12.54 -0.36 -12.16
C HIS A 343 -11.65 0.66 -12.86
N THR A 344 -10.82 1.37 -12.10
CA THR A 344 -10.19 2.61 -12.55
C THR A 344 -8.74 2.47 -12.97
N HIS A 345 -8.16 1.27 -13.02
CA HIS A 345 -6.82 1.09 -13.58
C HIS A 345 -6.78 1.60 -15.04
N ASN A 346 -5.64 2.16 -15.44
CA ASN A 346 -5.50 2.81 -16.73
C ASN A 346 -5.73 1.87 -17.92
N ASP A 347 -5.36 0.59 -17.78
CA ASP A 347 -5.61 -0.43 -18.79
C ASP A 347 -7.09 -0.89 -18.90
N HIS A 348 -7.98 -0.30 -18.08
CA HIS A 348 -9.44 -0.42 -18.13
C HIS A 348 -10.15 0.90 -18.42
N SER A 349 -9.52 2.03 -18.06
CA SER A 349 -10.19 3.33 -18.09
C SER A 349 -9.55 4.38 -19.00
N ALA A 350 -8.32 4.20 -19.49
CA ALA A 350 -7.56 5.28 -20.15
C ALA A 350 -8.22 5.84 -21.42
N ALA A 351 -8.94 5.02 -22.19
CA ALA A 351 -9.61 5.47 -23.40
C ALA A 351 -11.14 5.62 -23.25
N VAL A 352 -11.70 5.48 -22.03
CA VAL A 352 -13.16 5.60 -21.80
C VAL A 352 -13.70 6.95 -22.23
N VAL A 353 -12.99 8.04 -21.91
CA VAL A 353 -13.39 9.42 -22.27
C VAL A 353 -13.45 9.58 -23.79
N GLU A 354 -12.42 9.11 -24.52
CA GLU A 354 -12.35 9.19 -25.97
C GLU A 354 -13.44 8.33 -26.61
N ALA A 355 -13.61 7.10 -26.14
CA ALA A 355 -14.61 6.15 -26.62
C ALA A 355 -16.04 6.67 -26.42
N ALA A 356 -16.37 7.17 -25.22
CA ALA A 356 -17.69 7.72 -24.92
C ALA A 356 -18.04 8.92 -25.81
N LYS A 357 -17.06 9.81 -26.03
CA LYS A 357 -17.23 10.96 -26.92
C LYS A 357 -17.38 10.56 -28.38
N GLU A 358 -16.56 9.63 -28.86
CA GLU A 358 -16.56 9.18 -30.26
C GLU A 358 -17.84 8.44 -30.61
N PHE A 359 -18.30 7.54 -29.71
CA PHE A 359 -19.51 6.76 -29.97
C PHE A 359 -20.80 7.45 -29.54
N GLY A 360 -20.69 8.58 -28.81
CA GLY A 360 -21.85 9.33 -28.32
C GLY A 360 -22.69 8.55 -27.32
N CYS A 361 -22.05 7.73 -26.47
CA CYS A 361 -22.74 6.81 -25.56
C CYS A 361 -22.45 7.13 -24.08
N PRO A 362 -23.38 6.79 -23.16
CA PRO A 362 -23.18 6.98 -21.72
C PRO A 362 -22.11 6.03 -21.17
N VAL A 363 -21.46 6.50 -20.07
CA VAL A 363 -20.57 5.71 -19.23
C VAL A 363 -21.32 5.31 -17.97
N TYR A 364 -21.28 4.04 -17.61
CA TYR A 364 -21.89 3.46 -16.42
C TYR A 364 -20.81 2.93 -15.47
N ALA A 365 -21.04 3.06 -14.16
CA ALA A 365 -20.20 2.44 -13.13
C ALA A 365 -20.97 2.34 -11.82
N VAL A 366 -20.47 1.56 -10.87
CA VAL A 366 -20.95 1.62 -9.47
C VAL A 366 -20.45 2.90 -8.79
N ALA A 367 -21.11 3.30 -7.71
CA ALA A 367 -20.85 4.58 -7.02
C ALA A 367 -19.38 4.74 -6.61
N GLU A 368 -18.75 3.68 -6.16
CA GLU A 368 -17.34 3.68 -5.69
C GLU A 368 -16.33 3.89 -6.81
N VAL A 369 -16.71 3.58 -8.05
CA VAL A 369 -15.89 3.79 -9.26
C VAL A 369 -16.17 5.15 -9.88
N ALA A 370 -17.42 5.61 -9.83
CA ALA A 370 -17.89 6.81 -10.53
C ALA A 370 -17.12 8.08 -10.12
N ASP A 371 -16.94 8.33 -8.81
CA ASP A 371 -16.23 9.54 -8.34
C ASP A 371 -14.75 9.53 -8.77
N VAL A 372 -14.12 8.37 -8.84
CA VAL A 372 -12.73 8.28 -9.33
C VAL A 372 -12.65 8.60 -10.81
N LEU A 373 -13.62 8.14 -11.62
CA LEU A 373 -13.69 8.46 -13.05
C LEU A 373 -13.98 9.95 -13.31
N GLU A 374 -14.85 10.57 -12.52
CA GLU A 374 -15.21 11.99 -12.66
C GLU A 374 -14.14 12.93 -12.07
N ASN A 375 -13.46 12.51 -11.00
CA ASN A 375 -12.51 13.34 -10.25
C ASN A 375 -11.17 12.61 -10.01
N PRO A 376 -10.48 12.07 -11.04
CA PRO A 376 -9.29 11.25 -10.84
C PRO A 376 -8.18 11.96 -10.06
N GLY A 377 -8.01 13.29 -10.25
CA GLY A 377 -7.02 14.10 -9.54
C GLY A 377 -7.25 14.21 -8.05
N ALA A 378 -8.49 13.97 -7.58
CA ALA A 378 -8.85 14.00 -6.17
C ALA A 378 -8.47 12.72 -5.41
N TRP A 379 -8.07 11.68 -6.12
CA TRP A 379 -7.71 10.39 -5.56
C TRP A 379 -6.22 10.12 -5.67
N PHE A 380 -5.69 9.40 -4.68
CA PHE A 380 -4.37 8.80 -4.75
C PHE A 380 -4.56 7.29 -4.94
N LEU A 381 -4.59 6.85 -6.19
CA LEU A 381 -4.72 5.46 -6.58
C LEU A 381 -3.63 5.11 -7.60
N PRO A 382 -2.99 3.93 -7.48
CA PRO A 382 -1.96 3.54 -8.44
C PRO A 382 -2.57 3.29 -9.81
N GLY A 383 -1.82 3.65 -10.85
CA GLY A 383 -2.12 3.29 -12.23
C GLY A 383 -3.52 3.65 -12.71
N THR A 384 -4.00 4.86 -12.40
CA THR A 384 -5.29 5.36 -12.90
C THR A 384 -5.10 6.27 -14.10
N SER A 385 -6.19 6.58 -14.81
CA SER A 385 -6.18 7.61 -15.86
C SER A 385 -6.34 9.01 -15.27
N ALA A 386 -5.59 9.98 -15.79
CA ALA A 386 -5.78 11.38 -15.48
C ALA A 386 -7.02 12.00 -16.18
N ASN A 387 -7.60 11.30 -17.15
CA ASN A 387 -8.70 11.78 -17.98
C ASN A 387 -10.02 11.66 -17.23
N ALA A 388 -10.62 12.78 -16.87
CA ALA A 388 -11.91 12.83 -16.18
C ALA A 388 -13.07 12.56 -17.15
N VAL A 389 -13.96 11.66 -16.78
CA VAL A 389 -15.25 11.45 -17.44
C VAL A 389 -16.18 12.58 -17.02
N GLU A 390 -16.79 13.28 -17.97
CA GLU A 390 -17.65 14.44 -17.68
C GLU A 390 -18.84 14.06 -16.78
N LYS A 391 -19.44 12.89 -17.03
CA LYS A 391 -20.57 12.39 -16.27
C LYS A 391 -20.65 10.87 -16.35
N VAL A 392 -20.75 10.23 -15.19
CA VAL A 392 -20.98 8.80 -15.05
C VAL A 392 -22.44 8.55 -14.65
N THR A 393 -23.11 7.61 -15.31
CA THR A 393 -24.40 7.10 -14.87
C THR A 393 -24.15 6.06 -13.78
N VAL A 394 -24.41 6.42 -12.54
CA VAL A 394 -24.19 5.56 -11.39
C VAL A 394 -25.26 4.49 -11.33
N LEU A 395 -24.85 3.23 -11.20
CA LEU A 395 -25.71 2.09 -10.90
C LEU A 395 -25.47 1.65 -9.45
N ALA A 396 -26.54 1.55 -8.68
CA ALA A 396 -26.46 1.06 -7.31
C ALA A 396 -26.13 -0.45 -7.27
N ASP A 397 -25.60 -0.92 -6.13
CA ASP A 397 -25.36 -2.36 -5.94
C ASP A 397 -26.68 -3.16 -6.02
N GLY A 398 -26.77 -4.08 -6.97
CA GLY A 398 -27.96 -4.86 -7.30
C GLY A 398 -28.93 -4.15 -8.26
N GLU A 399 -28.61 -2.96 -8.76
CA GLU A 399 -29.46 -2.26 -9.72
C GLU A 399 -29.43 -2.95 -11.08
N LYS A 400 -30.61 -3.03 -11.70
CA LYS A 400 -30.80 -3.68 -13.00
C LYS A 400 -30.93 -2.65 -14.11
N LEU A 401 -30.25 -2.91 -15.23
CA LEU A 401 -30.35 -2.16 -16.47
C LEU A 401 -30.75 -3.10 -17.60
N LEU A 402 -31.89 -2.84 -18.23
CA LEU A 402 -32.30 -3.57 -19.43
C LEU A 402 -31.64 -2.94 -20.68
N TRP A 403 -30.86 -3.73 -21.39
CA TRP A 403 -30.27 -3.33 -22.66
C TRP A 403 -30.55 -4.37 -23.72
N LYS A 404 -31.42 -4.02 -24.70
CA LYS A 404 -31.87 -4.93 -25.75
C LYS A 404 -32.46 -6.24 -25.20
N ASN A 405 -31.84 -7.37 -25.57
CA ASN A 405 -32.18 -8.71 -25.12
C ASN A 405 -31.36 -9.17 -23.87
N TYR A 406 -30.70 -8.23 -23.19
CA TYR A 406 -29.92 -8.49 -22.00
C TYR A 406 -30.51 -7.78 -20.77
N GLU A 407 -30.43 -8.43 -19.63
CA GLU A 407 -30.58 -7.83 -18.32
C GLU A 407 -29.21 -7.76 -17.66
N PHE A 408 -28.76 -6.57 -17.33
CA PHE A 408 -27.52 -6.31 -16.58
C PHE A 408 -27.86 -6.05 -15.12
N THR A 409 -27.10 -6.67 -14.19
CA THR A 409 -27.16 -6.33 -12.76
C THR A 409 -25.79 -5.84 -12.33
N ALA A 410 -25.72 -4.58 -11.88
CA ALA A 410 -24.49 -4.00 -11.40
C ALA A 410 -24.18 -4.45 -9.97
N HIS A 411 -22.91 -4.65 -9.65
CA HIS A 411 -22.47 -5.06 -8.34
C HIS A 411 -21.26 -4.25 -7.88
N PHE A 412 -21.30 -3.73 -6.63
CA PHE A 412 -20.10 -3.35 -5.93
C PHE A 412 -19.29 -4.61 -5.63
N PHE A 413 -18.07 -4.70 -6.16
CA PHE A 413 -17.28 -5.93 -6.15
C PHE A 413 -15.80 -5.65 -5.81
N PRO A 414 -15.49 -5.21 -4.58
CA PRO A 414 -14.19 -4.68 -4.18
C PRO A 414 -13.13 -5.78 -3.97
N GLY A 415 -12.83 -6.55 -5.02
CA GLY A 415 -11.85 -7.63 -4.98
C GLY A 415 -10.42 -7.12 -5.19
N GLN A 416 -10.01 -6.92 -6.45
CA GLN A 416 -8.68 -6.45 -6.78
C GLN A 416 -8.37 -5.08 -6.12
N MET A 417 -9.32 -4.16 -6.15
CA MET A 417 -9.22 -2.87 -5.48
C MET A 417 -10.55 -2.47 -4.83
N TYR A 418 -10.52 -1.49 -3.91
CA TYR A 418 -11.73 -1.01 -3.25
C TYR A 418 -12.71 -0.35 -4.24
N ASN A 419 -12.20 0.46 -5.18
CA ASN A 419 -13.00 1.14 -6.18
C ASN A 419 -13.24 0.24 -7.40
N HIS A 420 -14.07 -0.81 -7.20
CA HIS A 420 -14.26 -1.86 -8.19
C HIS A 420 -15.71 -2.32 -8.24
N GLY A 421 -16.22 -2.55 -9.46
CA GLY A 421 -17.54 -3.09 -9.74
C GLY A 421 -17.47 -4.33 -10.59
N ALA A 422 -18.62 -5.00 -10.72
CA ALA A 422 -18.82 -6.14 -11.59
C ALA A 422 -20.20 -6.06 -12.24
N LEU A 423 -20.41 -6.76 -13.35
CA LEU A 423 -21.66 -6.78 -14.09
C LEU A 423 -22.12 -8.21 -14.33
N LEU A 424 -23.25 -8.61 -13.74
CA LEU A 424 -23.93 -9.85 -14.11
C LEU A 424 -24.72 -9.60 -15.38
N VAL A 425 -24.48 -10.41 -16.40
CA VAL A 425 -25.13 -10.34 -17.72
C VAL A 425 -26.00 -11.57 -17.88
N GLU A 426 -27.30 -11.37 -17.98
CA GLU A 426 -28.31 -12.40 -18.18
C GLU A 426 -28.99 -12.22 -19.50
N ARG A 427 -29.26 -13.34 -20.15
CA ARG A 427 -29.99 -13.44 -21.42
C ARG A 427 -30.80 -14.72 -21.37
N SER A 428 -32.06 -14.67 -21.79
CA SER A 428 -33.02 -15.78 -21.60
C SER A 428 -32.63 -17.12 -22.25
N ASP A 429 -31.77 -17.07 -23.25
CA ASP A 429 -31.32 -18.22 -24.05
C ASP A 429 -29.88 -18.66 -23.73
N HIS A 430 -29.21 -18.02 -22.74
CA HIS A 430 -27.84 -18.30 -22.40
C HIS A 430 -27.62 -18.44 -20.88
N THR A 431 -26.59 -19.18 -20.51
CA THR A 431 -26.12 -19.25 -19.14
C THR A 431 -25.62 -17.85 -18.69
N PRO A 432 -25.95 -17.39 -17.44
CA PRO A 432 -25.51 -16.11 -16.93
C PRO A 432 -23.99 -16.01 -16.89
N VAL A 433 -23.47 -14.81 -17.19
CA VAL A 433 -22.05 -14.51 -17.17
C VAL A 433 -21.79 -13.31 -16.26
N PHE A 434 -20.88 -13.46 -15.31
CA PHE A 434 -20.51 -12.43 -14.37
C PHE A 434 -19.13 -11.86 -14.72
N PHE A 435 -19.11 -10.64 -15.22
CA PHE A 435 -17.90 -9.89 -15.56
C PHE A 435 -17.38 -9.23 -14.30
N ILE A 436 -16.24 -9.68 -13.83
CA ILE A 436 -15.70 -9.39 -12.49
C ILE A 436 -14.48 -8.45 -12.51
N GLY A 437 -14.26 -7.70 -13.61
CA GLY A 437 -13.02 -6.97 -13.80
C GLY A 437 -11.85 -7.92 -13.63
N ASP A 438 -10.91 -7.56 -12.76
CA ASP A 438 -9.69 -8.33 -12.53
C ASP A 438 -9.68 -9.14 -11.23
N SER A 439 -10.77 -9.11 -10.45
CA SER A 439 -10.77 -9.63 -9.08
C SER A 439 -10.36 -11.11 -8.94
N PHE A 440 -10.61 -11.94 -9.95
CA PHE A 440 -10.22 -13.36 -9.95
C PHE A 440 -9.66 -13.79 -11.30
N SER A 441 -8.75 -14.77 -11.27
CA SER A 441 -8.36 -15.57 -12.42
C SER A 441 -8.66 -17.05 -12.17
N PRO A 442 -8.50 -17.95 -13.15
CA PRO A 442 -8.63 -19.39 -12.92
C PRO A 442 -7.71 -19.95 -11.83
N SER A 443 -6.68 -19.24 -11.41
CA SER A 443 -5.71 -19.66 -10.39
C SER A 443 -5.90 -19.01 -9.01
N GLY A 444 -6.91 -18.15 -8.82
CA GLY A 444 -7.16 -17.55 -7.51
C GLY A 444 -7.53 -16.07 -7.54
N ILE A 445 -7.27 -15.39 -6.44
CA ILE A 445 -7.59 -13.98 -6.22
C ILE A 445 -6.49 -13.07 -6.74
N ASP A 446 -6.91 -11.90 -7.20
CA ASP A 446 -6.02 -10.84 -7.67
C ASP A 446 -5.81 -9.81 -6.55
N ASP A 447 -4.87 -10.08 -5.66
CA ASP A 447 -4.54 -9.23 -4.51
C ASP A 447 -3.05 -8.88 -4.42
N TYR A 448 -2.35 -8.94 -5.54
CA TYR A 448 -0.91 -8.73 -5.62
C TYR A 448 -0.47 -7.26 -5.46
N CYS A 449 -1.38 -6.30 -5.52
CA CYS A 449 -1.05 -4.90 -5.28
C CYS A 449 -1.67 -4.41 -3.97
N LEU A 450 -0.83 -4.31 -2.92
CA LEU A 450 -1.27 -3.80 -1.62
C LEU A 450 -1.74 -2.33 -1.67
N MET A 451 -1.25 -1.56 -2.66
CA MET A 451 -1.68 -0.19 -2.87
C MET A 451 -3.11 -0.06 -3.40
N ASN A 452 -3.73 -1.16 -3.85
CA ASN A 452 -5.12 -1.19 -4.30
C ASN A 452 -6.15 -1.19 -3.17
N ARG A 453 -5.71 -1.23 -1.91
CA ARG A 453 -6.59 -1.22 -0.75
C ARG A 453 -7.50 -2.44 -0.66
N ASN A 454 -6.90 -3.63 -0.70
CA ASN A 454 -7.60 -4.93 -0.60
C ASN A 454 -8.02 -5.20 0.84
N LEU A 455 -9.12 -4.62 1.31
CA LEU A 455 -9.56 -4.70 2.70
C LEU A 455 -10.02 -6.11 3.08
N MET A 456 -9.65 -6.56 4.28
CA MET A 456 -9.95 -7.88 4.82
C MET A 456 -11.04 -7.80 5.89
N ARG A 457 -12.31 -7.64 5.47
CA ARG A 457 -13.49 -7.62 6.34
C ARG A 457 -14.68 -8.29 5.68
N GLU A 458 -15.61 -8.80 6.50
CA GLU A 458 -16.77 -9.57 6.05
C GLU A 458 -17.73 -8.80 5.13
N ASP A 459 -17.75 -7.47 5.20
CA ASP A 459 -18.63 -6.57 4.45
C ASP A 459 -17.96 -5.87 3.27
N THR A 460 -16.68 -6.16 3.02
CA THR A 460 -15.92 -5.57 1.92
C THR A 460 -14.79 -6.50 1.45
N GLY A 461 -14.00 -6.07 0.46
CA GLY A 461 -12.89 -6.87 -0.06
C GLY A 461 -13.33 -8.21 -0.63
N PHE A 462 -12.44 -9.18 -0.64
CA PHE A 462 -12.71 -10.51 -1.18
C PHE A 462 -13.79 -11.28 -0.43
N PHE A 463 -14.02 -11.04 0.87
CA PHE A 463 -15.12 -11.69 1.58
C PHE A 463 -16.48 -11.32 1.00
N LEU A 464 -16.68 -10.06 0.62
CA LEU A 464 -17.90 -9.65 -0.08
C LEU A 464 -17.97 -10.29 -1.48
N CYS A 465 -16.84 -10.37 -2.18
CA CYS A 465 -16.77 -11.01 -3.49
C CYS A 465 -17.14 -12.50 -3.41
N PHE A 466 -16.61 -13.27 -2.45
CA PHE A 466 -16.98 -14.67 -2.22
C PHE A 466 -18.48 -14.81 -1.96
N LYS A 467 -19.08 -13.96 -1.12
CA LYS A 467 -20.52 -13.97 -0.83
C LYS A 467 -21.35 -13.73 -2.10
N LYS A 468 -20.93 -12.82 -2.97
CA LYS A 468 -21.61 -12.54 -4.23
C LYS A 468 -21.46 -13.67 -5.23
N VAL A 469 -20.26 -14.23 -5.41
CA VAL A 469 -20.04 -15.38 -6.30
C VAL A 469 -20.89 -16.58 -5.89
N ARG A 470 -21.02 -16.87 -4.58
CA ARG A 470 -21.86 -17.98 -4.09
C ARG A 470 -23.36 -17.77 -4.31
N ARG A 471 -23.81 -16.55 -4.55
CA ARG A 471 -25.22 -16.19 -4.77
C ARG A 471 -25.59 -16.04 -6.23
N LEU A 472 -24.64 -16.23 -7.14
CA LEU A 472 -24.92 -16.19 -8.57
C LEU A 472 -25.94 -17.30 -8.95
N PRO A 473 -26.73 -17.11 -10.01
CA PRO A 473 -27.58 -18.17 -10.56
C PRO A 473 -26.76 -19.44 -10.82
N GLU A 474 -27.40 -20.60 -10.65
CA GLU A 474 -26.75 -21.89 -10.88
C GLU A 474 -26.15 -21.98 -12.28
N GLY A 475 -24.94 -22.51 -12.37
CA GLY A 475 -24.22 -22.66 -13.64
C GLY A 475 -23.54 -21.40 -14.16
N SER A 476 -23.64 -20.26 -13.47
CA SER A 476 -23.00 -18.99 -13.90
C SER A 476 -21.49 -19.16 -14.15
N TRP A 477 -21.01 -18.45 -15.15
CA TRP A 477 -19.59 -18.32 -15.46
C TRP A 477 -19.04 -16.97 -15.00
N LEU A 478 -17.75 -16.93 -14.72
CA LEU A 478 -16.98 -15.72 -14.42
C LEU A 478 -16.16 -15.30 -15.64
N VAL A 479 -15.97 -14.01 -15.84
CA VAL A 479 -15.06 -13.44 -16.86
C VAL A 479 -14.17 -12.39 -16.20
N ASN A 480 -12.87 -12.60 -16.30
CA ASN A 480 -11.88 -11.56 -16.03
C ASN A 480 -11.59 -10.77 -17.31
N GLN A 481 -11.34 -9.47 -17.18
CA GLN A 481 -11.17 -8.59 -18.35
C GLN A 481 -9.92 -8.90 -19.17
N HIS A 482 -8.85 -9.39 -18.58
CA HIS A 482 -7.62 -9.81 -19.27
C HIS A 482 -7.71 -11.19 -19.93
N ILE A 483 -8.76 -11.98 -19.63
CA ILE A 483 -8.80 -13.40 -19.97
C ILE A 483 -9.81 -13.63 -21.11
N PRO A 484 -9.41 -14.28 -22.23
CA PRO A 484 -10.30 -14.56 -23.35
C PRO A 484 -11.16 -15.82 -23.14
N HIS A 485 -11.44 -16.19 -21.89
CA HIS A 485 -12.20 -17.38 -21.51
C HIS A 485 -13.22 -17.09 -20.43
N LEU A 486 -14.30 -17.86 -20.40
CA LEU A 486 -15.13 -18.05 -19.22
C LEU A 486 -14.43 -19.02 -18.27
N PHE A 487 -14.60 -18.84 -16.97
CA PHE A 487 -14.12 -19.82 -15.97
C PHE A 487 -15.10 -19.92 -14.81
N ARG A 488 -14.97 -20.95 -13.98
CA ARG A 488 -15.75 -21.10 -12.76
C ARG A 488 -14.99 -21.87 -11.69
N PHE A 489 -15.22 -21.52 -10.46
CA PHE A 489 -14.74 -22.28 -9.31
C PHE A 489 -15.76 -23.36 -8.91
N THR A 490 -15.29 -24.54 -8.60
CA THR A 490 -16.11 -25.48 -7.83
C THR A 490 -16.30 -24.95 -6.41
N PRO A 491 -17.38 -25.35 -5.68
CA PRO A 491 -17.55 -24.98 -4.28
C PRO A 491 -16.31 -25.24 -3.43
N ALA A 492 -15.67 -26.40 -3.61
CA ALA A 492 -14.47 -26.77 -2.87
C ALA A 492 -13.26 -25.85 -3.14
N ARG A 493 -13.10 -25.38 -4.41
CA ARG A 493 -12.03 -24.42 -4.74
C ARG A 493 -12.30 -23.05 -4.15
N LEU A 494 -13.54 -22.59 -4.21
CA LEU A 494 -13.93 -21.32 -3.60
C LEU A 494 -13.76 -21.36 -2.08
N ASP A 495 -14.07 -22.49 -1.44
CA ASP A 495 -13.83 -22.72 -0.01
C ASP A 495 -12.33 -22.69 0.32
N LEU A 496 -11.48 -23.32 -0.49
CA LEU A 496 -10.02 -23.28 -0.32
C LEU A 496 -9.48 -21.85 -0.40
N ILE A 497 -9.89 -21.07 -1.43
CA ILE A 497 -9.45 -19.68 -1.59
C ILE A 497 -9.88 -18.84 -0.39
N GLU A 498 -11.14 -18.95 0.05
CA GLU A 498 -11.65 -18.22 1.21
C GLU A 498 -10.94 -18.62 2.49
N GLN A 499 -10.67 -19.93 2.70
CA GLN A 499 -9.91 -20.41 3.83
C GLN A 499 -8.49 -19.82 3.85
N ARG A 500 -7.75 -19.87 2.74
CA ARG A 500 -6.41 -19.29 2.64
C ARG A 500 -6.41 -17.79 2.90
N TYR A 501 -7.45 -17.10 2.45
CA TYR A 501 -7.62 -15.67 2.70
C TYR A 501 -7.92 -15.36 4.19
N ARG A 502 -8.66 -16.23 4.89
CA ARG A 502 -8.87 -16.13 6.35
C ARG A 502 -7.58 -16.41 7.13
N GLU A 503 -6.83 -17.44 6.76
CA GLU A 503 -5.52 -17.75 7.37
C GLU A 503 -4.55 -16.56 7.24
N ARG A 504 -4.62 -15.81 6.13
CA ARG A 504 -3.79 -14.63 5.90
C ARG A 504 -4.01 -13.53 6.93
N ILE A 505 -5.22 -13.36 7.45
CA ILE A 505 -5.53 -12.40 8.53
C ILE A 505 -4.66 -12.68 9.76
N GLU A 506 -4.62 -13.94 10.18
CA GLU A 506 -3.84 -14.35 11.36
C GLU A 506 -2.33 -14.16 11.12
N LEU A 507 -1.86 -14.47 9.90
CA LEU A 507 -0.46 -14.29 9.54
C LEU A 507 -0.04 -12.81 9.54
N ILE A 508 -0.90 -11.90 9.03
CA ILE A 508 -0.63 -10.46 9.07
C ILE A 508 -0.66 -9.94 10.50
N ASN A 509 -1.63 -10.35 11.32
CA ASN A 509 -1.69 -9.97 12.73
C ASN A 509 -0.46 -10.43 13.53
N ALA A 510 0.07 -11.61 13.22
CA ALA A 510 1.31 -12.09 13.84
C ALA A 510 2.55 -11.29 13.38
N LEU A 511 2.56 -10.85 12.13
CA LEU A 511 3.69 -10.18 11.50
C LEU A 511 3.79 -8.68 11.84
N THR A 512 2.70 -8.03 12.22
CA THR A 512 2.64 -6.56 12.42
C THR A 512 2.17 -6.19 13.82
N PRO A 513 2.46 -4.97 14.31
CA PRO A 513 2.10 -4.56 15.67
C PRO A 513 0.64 -4.07 15.81
N TRP A 514 -0.12 -4.06 14.73
CA TRP A 514 -1.48 -3.51 14.71
C TRP A 514 -2.51 -4.48 15.30
N ASP A 515 -3.61 -3.95 15.82
CA ASP A 515 -4.74 -4.71 16.37
C ASP A 515 -5.74 -5.16 15.29
N ASP A 516 -5.53 -4.76 14.04
CA ASP A 516 -6.31 -5.19 12.86
C ASP A 516 -5.39 -5.26 11.64
N PRO A 517 -5.46 -6.32 10.81
CA PRO A 517 -4.58 -6.50 9.65
C PRO A 517 -4.71 -5.39 8.60
N ASN A 518 -5.87 -4.72 8.54
CA ASN A 518 -6.09 -3.67 7.55
C ASN A 518 -5.18 -2.45 7.76
N TYR A 519 -4.71 -2.16 8.97
CA TYR A 519 -3.71 -1.11 9.18
C TYR A 519 -2.37 -1.42 8.51
N ALA A 520 -2.04 -2.69 8.33
CA ALA A 520 -0.78 -3.11 7.69
C ALA A 520 -0.86 -3.18 6.17
N ILE A 521 -2.06 -3.26 5.59
CA ILE A 521 -2.28 -3.41 4.14
C ILE A 521 -2.97 -2.22 3.48
N ASP A 522 -3.73 -1.42 4.22
CA ASP A 522 -4.38 -0.19 3.73
C ASP A 522 -3.52 1.04 4.06
N GLU A 523 -2.61 1.40 3.17
CA GLU A 523 -1.78 2.61 3.33
C GLU A 523 -2.62 3.89 3.45
N ARG A 524 -3.84 3.88 2.94
CA ARG A 524 -4.77 5.02 2.86
C ARG A 524 -5.90 4.97 3.88
N TRP A 525 -5.73 4.23 4.99
CA TRP A 525 -6.71 4.24 6.08
C TRP A 525 -6.96 5.65 6.63
N ALA A 526 -6.01 6.56 6.45
CA ALA A 526 -6.15 8.00 6.64
C ALA A 526 -5.60 8.72 5.40
N ALA A 527 -6.47 9.35 4.62
CA ALA A 527 -6.13 9.98 3.36
C ALA A 527 -6.89 11.29 3.14
N PHE A 528 -6.28 12.25 2.49
CA PHE A 528 -6.92 13.50 2.10
C PHE A 528 -7.72 13.34 0.80
N TYR A 529 -8.84 14.08 0.75
CA TYR A 529 -9.65 14.28 -0.45
C TYR A 529 -10.02 15.79 -0.60
N PRO A 530 -9.73 16.42 -1.73
CA PRO A 530 -8.94 15.87 -2.82
C PRO A 530 -7.48 15.64 -2.40
N TYR A 531 -6.85 14.56 -2.93
CA TYR A 531 -5.41 14.34 -2.78
C TYR A 531 -4.61 15.42 -3.51
N GLY A 532 -5.01 15.74 -4.74
CA GLY A 532 -4.42 16.81 -5.56
C GLY A 532 -5.46 17.84 -5.99
N GLN A 533 -5.14 19.13 -5.85
CA GLN A 533 -5.97 20.24 -6.33
C GLN A 533 -5.12 21.40 -6.82
N THR A 534 -5.62 22.15 -7.80
CA THR A 534 -5.00 23.39 -8.29
C THR A 534 -5.78 24.59 -7.75
N LEU A 535 -5.07 25.55 -7.16
CA LEU A 535 -5.65 26.78 -6.60
C LEU A 535 -4.82 28.00 -7.05
N GLY A 536 -5.48 29.07 -7.45
CA GLY A 536 -4.82 30.34 -7.74
C GLY A 536 -4.39 31.11 -6.49
N SER A 537 -3.47 32.07 -6.64
CA SER A 537 -3.13 32.99 -5.56
C SER A 537 -4.37 33.75 -5.08
N GLY A 538 -4.54 33.90 -3.76
CA GLY A 538 -5.71 34.52 -3.12
C GLY A 538 -6.96 33.64 -3.11
N ALA A 539 -6.94 32.44 -3.70
CA ALA A 539 -8.07 31.54 -3.72
C ALA A 539 -8.27 30.81 -2.38
N THR A 540 -9.48 30.28 -2.21
CA THR A 540 -9.81 29.38 -1.11
C THR A 540 -10.11 27.98 -1.63
N GLY A 541 -9.84 26.97 -0.80
CA GLY A 541 -10.13 25.58 -1.08
C GLY A 541 -10.61 24.85 0.17
N LYS A 542 -10.80 23.56 0.05
CA LYS A 542 -11.08 22.67 1.18
C LYS A 542 -10.25 21.40 1.06
N LEU A 543 -9.94 20.83 2.20
CA LEU A 543 -9.26 19.54 2.31
C LEU A 543 -10.02 18.71 3.33
N GLU A 544 -10.51 17.55 2.92
CA GLU A 544 -11.19 16.60 3.78
C GLU A 544 -10.21 15.48 4.15
N LEU A 545 -9.94 15.28 5.43
CA LEU A 545 -9.24 14.08 5.89
C LEU A 545 -10.27 12.99 6.13
N ARG A 546 -10.22 11.92 5.37
CA ARG A 546 -11.03 10.71 5.50
C ARG A 546 -10.26 9.68 6.28
N VAL A 547 -10.86 9.12 7.32
CA VAL A 547 -10.21 8.16 8.22
C VAL A 547 -11.07 6.92 8.37
N TRP A 548 -10.47 5.74 8.25
CA TRP A 548 -11.05 4.45 8.60
C TRP A 548 -10.47 3.99 9.93
N ASN A 549 -11.33 3.82 10.92
CA ASN A 549 -10.96 3.10 12.12
C ASN A 549 -11.06 1.60 11.83
N HIS A 550 -9.96 0.96 11.49
CA HIS A 550 -9.92 -0.48 11.28
C HIS A 550 -9.99 -1.27 12.58
N SER A 551 -9.64 -0.64 13.72
CA SER A 551 -9.62 -1.27 15.04
C SER A 551 -10.96 -1.91 15.44
N VAL A 552 -10.88 -2.94 16.25
CA VAL A 552 -12.04 -3.58 16.92
C VAL A 552 -12.63 -2.72 18.04
N ARG A 553 -12.05 -1.55 18.33
CA ARG A 553 -12.48 -0.61 19.39
C ARG A 553 -12.67 0.80 18.86
N ASP A 554 -13.49 1.58 19.57
CA ASP A 554 -13.65 3.00 19.30
C ASP A 554 -12.30 3.73 19.47
N ARG A 555 -12.04 4.74 18.64
CA ARG A 555 -10.83 5.55 18.71
C ARG A 555 -11.12 7.04 18.65
N GLU A 556 -10.42 7.79 19.48
CA GLU A 556 -10.25 9.22 19.33
C GLU A 556 -8.93 9.47 18.58
N ILE A 557 -9.02 10.18 17.46
CA ILE A 557 -7.86 10.50 16.61
C ILE A 557 -7.71 12.02 16.60
N ARG A 558 -6.63 12.51 17.18
CA ARG A 558 -6.21 13.91 17.12
C ARG A 558 -5.40 14.12 15.86
N VAL A 559 -5.76 15.16 15.12
CA VAL A 559 -5.15 15.51 13.84
C VAL A 559 -4.54 16.90 13.95
N LYS A 560 -3.31 17.05 13.44
CA LYS A 560 -2.63 18.34 13.31
C LYS A 560 -2.04 18.49 11.91
N LEU A 561 -2.47 19.53 11.19
CA LEU A 561 -1.94 19.87 9.87
C LEU A 561 -0.58 20.54 9.94
N HIS A 562 0.28 20.20 9.00
CA HIS A 562 1.49 20.92 8.66
C HIS A 562 1.30 21.58 7.29
N LEU A 563 1.33 22.90 7.25
CA LEU A 563 1.04 23.68 6.06
C LEU A 563 2.35 24.28 5.49
N PRO A 564 2.55 24.21 4.17
CA PRO A 564 3.68 24.86 3.53
C PRO A 564 3.52 26.38 3.51
N PRO A 565 4.61 27.16 3.31
CA PRO A 565 4.53 28.61 3.13
C PRO A 565 3.52 29.00 2.03
N GLY A 566 2.75 30.07 2.29
CA GLY A 566 1.72 30.57 1.39
C GLY A 566 0.36 29.84 1.49
N VAL A 567 0.25 28.78 2.29
CA VAL A 567 -1.02 28.08 2.57
C VAL A 567 -1.39 28.26 4.03
N THR A 568 -2.63 28.66 4.29
CA THR A 568 -3.15 28.86 5.65
C THR A 568 -4.50 28.17 5.84
N THR A 569 -4.89 27.97 7.09
CA THR A 569 -6.21 27.46 7.48
C THR A 569 -6.70 28.16 8.74
N ALA A 570 -7.99 28.35 8.86
CA ALA A 570 -8.61 28.83 10.10
C ALA A 570 -8.57 27.78 11.22
N ARG A 571 -8.35 26.51 10.90
CA ARG A 571 -8.32 25.40 11.84
C ARG A 571 -7.26 24.39 11.40
N SER A 572 -6.14 24.32 12.12
CA SER A 572 -5.05 23.38 11.84
C SER A 572 -5.10 22.11 12.69
N GLU A 573 -5.95 22.08 13.72
CA GLU A 573 -6.08 20.94 14.64
C GLU A 573 -7.54 20.51 14.75
N ALA A 574 -7.77 19.21 14.86
CA ALA A 574 -9.10 18.63 15.00
C ALA A 574 -9.05 17.29 15.75
N VAL A 575 -10.20 16.88 16.27
CA VAL A 575 -10.41 15.58 16.91
C VAL A 575 -11.55 14.87 16.21
N LEU A 576 -11.33 13.60 15.86
CA LEU A 576 -12.33 12.73 15.26
C LEU A 576 -12.52 11.48 16.15
N THR A 577 -13.75 11.25 16.61
CA THR A 577 -14.10 10.03 17.33
C THR A 577 -14.82 9.09 16.37
N LEU A 578 -14.29 7.88 16.22
CA LEU A 578 -14.81 6.85 15.32
C LEU A 578 -15.07 5.57 16.08
N SER A 579 -16.27 5.02 15.93
CA SER A 579 -16.55 3.68 16.43
C SER A 579 -15.74 2.62 15.70
N ALA A 580 -15.61 1.45 16.31
CA ALA A 580 -14.96 0.28 15.76
C ALA A 580 -15.41 -0.01 14.32
N HIS A 581 -14.48 -0.27 13.42
CA HIS A 581 -14.72 -0.58 11.99
C HIS A 581 -15.53 0.48 11.23
N ARG A 582 -15.58 1.73 11.71
CA ARG A 582 -16.26 2.83 11.02
C ARG A 582 -15.27 3.81 10.39
N HIS A 583 -15.76 4.46 9.36
CA HIS A 583 -15.05 5.58 8.74
C HIS A 583 -15.75 6.90 9.07
N GLY A 584 -15.02 7.98 8.96
CA GLY A 584 -15.51 9.33 9.09
C GLY A 584 -14.53 10.32 8.50
N SER A 585 -14.90 11.59 8.54
CA SER A 585 -14.05 12.63 7.96
C SER A 585 -14.12 13.94 8.74
N MET A 586 -13.13 14.80 8.45
CA MET A 586 -13.10 16.17 8.92
C MET A 586 -12.61 17.10 7.81
N ILE A 587 -13.21 18.29 7.73
CA ILE A 587 -12.90 19.27 6.68
C ILE A 587 -12.05 20.40 7.26
N PHE A 588 -11.00 20.75 6.53
CA PHE A 588 -10.12 21.89 6.78
C PHE A 588 -10.27 22.89 5.62
N PRO A 589 -10.74 24.13 5.90
CA PRO A 589 -10.73 25.18 4.88
C PRO A 589 -9.29 25.62 4.62
N LEU A 590 -8.94 25.85 3.37
CA LEU A 590 -7.64 26.34 2.94
C LEU A 590 -7.77 27.76 2.38
N ALA A 591 -6.76 28.59 2.60
CA ALA A 591 -6.61 29.87 1.94
C ALA A 591 -5.17 30.02 1.42
N ILE A 592 -5.06 30.45 0.16
CA ILE A 592 -3.78 30.71 -0.50
C ILE A 592 -3.46 32.19 -0.37
N ALA A 593 -2.26 32.52 0.07
CA ALA A 593 -1.82 33.92 0.15
C ALA A 593 -1.74 34.56 -1.24
N ASN A 594 -1.98 35.89 -1.32
CA ASN A 594 -1.91 36.60 -2.59
C ASN A 594 -0.50 36.61 -3.21
N ASP A 595 0.52 36.47 -2.37
CA ASP A 595 1.94 36.45 -2.71
C ASP A 595 2.54 35.05 -2.61
N ALA A 596 1.71 34.01 -2.58
CA ALA A 596 2.17 32.65 -2.51
C ALA A 596 2.99 32.28 -3.76
N GLU A 597 4.17 31.70 -3.55
CA GLU A 597 5.02 31.26 -4.66
C GLU A 597 4.35 30.10 -5.42
N PRO A 598 4.25 30.20 -6.77
CA PRO A 598 3.73 29.13 -7.60
C PRO A 598 4.48 27.80 -7.41
N GLY A 599 3.83 26.71 -7.77
CA GLY A 599 4.41 25.36 -7.75
C GLY A 599 3.65 24.39 -6.87
N VAL A 600 4.14 23.15 -6.81
CA VAL A 600 3.54 22.06 -6.04
C VAL A 600 3.93 22.21 -4.57
N LYS A 601 2.93 22.27 -3.72
CA LYS A 601 3.07 22.32 -2.25
C LYS A 601 2.49 21.05 -1.65
N VAL A 602 3.12 20.55 -0.58
CA VAL A 602 2.67 19.35 0.14
C VAL A 602 2.12 19.76 1.51
N ILE A 603 0.89 19.36 1.78
CA ILE A 603 0.26 19.49 3.09
C ILE A 603 0.32 18.12 3.75
N THR A 604 0.66 18.05 5.03
CA THR A 604 0.62 16.79 5.76
C THR A 604 -0.16 16.89 7.06
N ALA A 605 -0.46 15.73 7.66
CA ALA A 605 -1.12 15.66 8.96
C ALA A 605 -0.46 14.65 9.88
N ASP A 606 -0.24 15.05 11.14
CA ASP A 606 -0.02 14.13 12.25
C ASP A 606 -1.34 13.46 12.62
N LEU A 607 -1.28 12.18 12.97
CA LEU A 607 -2.38 11.38 13.48
C LEU A 607 -1.97 10.77 14.83
N VAL A 608 -2.66 11.12 15.89
CA VAL A 608 -2.34 10.68 17.26
C VAL A 608 -3.57 10.05 17.90
N SER A 609 -3.40 8.85 18.43
CA SER A 609 -4.36 8.15 19.27
C SER A 609 -3.63 7.52 20.46
N ASP A 610 -4.33 6.86 21.36
CA ASP A 610 -3.72 6.24 22.55
C ASP A 610 -2.66 5.17 22.17
N ASP A 611 -2.80 4.54 21.01
CA ASP A 611 -1.92 3.45 20.57
C ASP A 611 -0.86 3.86 19.55
N PHE A 612 -0.98 5.04 18.95
CA PHE A 612 -0.04 5.50 17.93
C PHE A 612 0.14 7.01 17.94
N ASP A 613 1.34 7.44 17.57
CA ASP A 613 1.68 8.83 17.27
C ASP A 613 2.42 8.86 15.93
N LEU A 614 1.67 9.13 14.86
CA LEU A 614 2.14 9.06 13.47
C LEU A 614 2.38 10.47 12.94
N LYS A 615 3.65 10.84 12.80
CA LYS A 615 4.06 12.16 12.34
C LYS A 615 3.96 12.29 10.83
N GLN A 616 3.32 13.37 10.38
CA GLN A 616 3.13 13.72 8.97
C GLN A 616 2.65 12.53 8.12
N TRP A 617 1.70 11.77 8.65
CA TRP A 617 1.28 10.48 8.10
C TRP A 617 0.50 10.61 6.80
N ALA A 618 -0.56 11.41 6.79
CA ALA A 618 -1.34 11.69 5.58
C ALA A 618 -0.75 12.86 4.80
N GLU A 619 -0.91 12.86 3.49
CA GLU A 619 -0.44 13.93 2.61
C GLU A 619 -1.46 14.31 1.54
N ALA A 620 -1.40 15.57 1.11
CA ALA A 620 -2.13 16.11 -0.05
C ALA A 620 -1.27 17.10 -0.82
N LEU A 621 -1.56 17.26 -2.10
CA LEU A 621 -0.86 18.16 -2.99
C LEU A 621 -1.75 19.37 -3.35
N VAL A 622 -1.17 20.56 -3.27
CA VAL A 622 -1.78 21.80 -3.80
C VAL A 622 -0.82 22.41 -4.81
N LYS A 623 -1.24 22.49 -6.07
CA LYS A 623 -0.53 23.25 -7.10
C LYS A 623 -1.03 24.68 -7.05
N ILE A 624 -0.14 25.62 -6.74
CA ILE A 624 -0.43 27.06 -6.75
C ILE A 624 -0.09 27.61 -8.14
N GLU A 625 -1.03 28.33 -8.78
CA GLU A 625 -0.89 28.98 -10.08
C GLU A 625 -1.01 30.50 -9.98
#